data_35c0142b74ab30328f81e1fa11333a47
#
_entry.id   35c0142b74ab30328f81e1fa11333a47
#
_cell.length_a   1.000
_cell.length_b   1.000
_cell.length_c   1.000
_cell.angle_alpha   90.00
_cell.angle_beta   90.00
_cell.angle_gamma   90.00
#
_symmetry.space_group_name_H-M   'P 1'
#
loop_
_entity.id
_entity.type
_entity.pdbx_description
1 polymer ?
#
loop_
_entity_poly.entity_id
_entity_poly.type
_entity_poly.pdbx_seq_one_letter_code
_entity_poly.pdbx_strand_id
1 'polypeptide(L)'
;VNIFVTDPCPRKSAQVLPDKHVVKMPLETCQMLSIVFSHWYYDWGDDLLKKKDGTPYKTSKGAFRNHPCTQWAAKSLYNTAWLIQHGCALSTEYTHRYGKEHGCRDTLWQAKKVFHRFSEKAITCYNYVEDYAFAGPDQFKYDTSIDTLTAYKRYISSKPWAASNYLRDPSRKPDWL
;
A
#
# COMPACT_ATOMS: atom_id res chain seq x y z
N VAL A 1 1.32 -1.72 10.02
CA VAL A 1 1.06 -1.61 8.57
C VAL A 1 0.05 -0.51 8.28
N ASN A 2 0.05 0.02 7.07
CA ASN A 2 -0.86 1.07 6.64
C ASN A 2 -0.94 1.12 5.10
N ILE A 3 -1.92 1.86 4.55
CA ILE A 3 -2.05 2.08 3.11
C ILE A 3 -1.82 3.54 2.71
N PHE A 4 -1.99 4.50 3.62
CA PHE A 4 -1.83 5.94 3.37
C PHE A 4 -2.40 6.40 2.03
N VAL A 5 -3.65 6.02 1.75
CA VAL A 5 -4.31 6.39 0.49
C VAL A 5 -4.69 7.88 0.50
N THR A 6 -4.21 8.60 -0.50
CA THR A 6 -4.47 10.05 -0.65
C THR A 6 -5.16 10.40 -1.96
N ASP A 7 -5.24 9.45 -2.88
CA ASP A 7 -5.89 9.57 -4.18
C ASP A 7 -6.42 8.21 -4.61
N PRO A 8 -7.57 8.11 -5.27
CA PRO A 8 -8.07 6.85 -5.81
C PRO A 8 -7.11 6.20 -6.82
N CYS A 9 -6.33 7.00 -7.56
CA CYS A 9 -5.29 6.49 -8.45
C CYS A 9 -4.08 6.04 -7.62
N PRO A 10 -3.71 4.75 -7.65
CA PRO A 10 -2.58 4.23 -6.87
C PRO A 10 -1.26 4.95 -7.13
N ARG A 11 -0.99 5.31 -8.38
CA ARG A 11 0.20 6.04 -8.77
C ARG A 11 0.25 7.44 -8.16
N LYS A 12 -0.84 8.20 -8.31
CA LYS A 12 -0.94 9.55 -7.74
C LYS A 12 -0.82 9.51 -6.22
N SER A 13 -1.49 8.53 -5.58
CA SER A 13 -1.40 8.33 -4.15
C SER A 13 0.05 8.08 -3.69
N ALA A 14 0.80 7.26 -4.40
CA ALA A 14 2.20 6.98 -4.08
C ALA A 14 3.12 8.20 -4.28
N GLN A 15 2.90 8.98 -5.34
CA GLN A 15 3.79 10.08 -5.73
C GLN A 15 3.82 11.23 -4.74
N VAL A 16 2.78 11.45 -3.96
CA VAL A 16 2.68 12.58 -3.02
C VAL A 16 3.07 12.23 -1.58
N LEU A 17 3.44 10.98 -1.31
CA LEU A 17 3.87 10.60 0.03
C LEU A 17 5.25 11.15 0.38
N PRO A 18 5.49 11.51 1.65
CA PRO A 18 6.82 11.93 2.12
C PRO A 18 7.89 10.86 1.88
N ASP A 19 9.15 11.27 1.80
CA ASP A 19 10.29 10.36 1.58
C ASP A 19 10.30 9.16 2.54
N LYS A 20 10.04 9.38 3.83
CA LYS A 20 9.97 8.30 4.84
C LYS A 20 8.91 7.25 4.51
N HIS A 21 7.75 7.66 3.99
CA HIS A 21 6.70 6.73 3.60
C HIS A 21 7.07 5.98 2.32
N VAL A 22 7.65 6.65 1.34
CA VAL A 22 8.12 6.00 0.10
C VAL A 22 9.17 4.93 0.40
N VAL A 23 10.03 5.14 1.39
CA VAL A 23 11.01 4.13 1.84
C VAL A 23 10.33 2.95 2.54
N LYS A 24 9.39 3.20 3.44
CA LYS A 24 8.85 2.18 4.34
C LYS A 24 7.66 1.41 3.77
N MET A 25 6.77 2.09 3.06
CA MET A 25 5.47 1.51 2.70
C MET A 25 5.51 0.35 1.70
N PRO A 26 6.50 0.23 0.79
CA PRO A 26 6.62 -1.00 0.00
C PRO A 26 6.74 -2.26 0.83
N LEU A 27 7.49 -2.22 1.94
CA LEU A 27 7.60 -3.35 2.85
C LEU A 27 6.25 -3.67 3.53
N GLU A 28 5.56 -2.65 4.04
CA GLU A 28 4.27 -2.85 4.69
C GLU A 28 3.22 -3.39 3.71
N THR A 29 3.25 -2.96 2.47
CA THR A 29 2.41 -3.51 1.39
C THR A 29 2.69 -5.00 1.17
N CYS A 30 3.97 -5.39 1.10
CA CYS A 30 4.35 -6.81 0.98
C CYS A 30 3.87 -7.63 2.18
N GLN A 31 3.96 -7.10 3.39
CA GLN A 31 3.49 -7.77 4.60
C GLN A 31 1.98 -8.02 4.57
N MET A 32 1.19 -7.04 4.12
CA MET A 32 -0.26 -7.21 3.95
C MET A 32 -0.58 -8.22 2.84
N LEU A 33 0.03 -8.07 1.68
CA LEU A 33 -0.20 -8.95 0.53
C LEU A 33 0.20 -10.40 0.82
N SER A 34 1.26 -10.63 1.60
CA SER A 34 1.66 -11.97 2.00
C SER A 34 0.59 -12.68 2.82
N ILE A 35 -0.13 -11.93 3.66
CA ILE A 35 -1.28 -12.46 4.42
C ILE A 35 -2.47 -12.73 3.49
N VAL A 36 -2.78 -11.77 2.61
CA VAL A 36 -3.90 -11.90 1.66
C VAL A 36 -3.70 -13.12 0.74
N PHE A 37 -2.47 -13.36 0.27
CA PHE A 37 -2.15 -14.47 -0.62
C PHE A 37 -1.94 -15.80 0.12
N SER A 38 -1.97 -15.80 1.42
CA SER A 38 -1.86 -17.01 2.24
C SER A 38 -3.23 -17.68 2.44
N HIS A 39 -3.22 -18.86 3.05
CA HIS A 39 -4.44 -19.58 3.41
C HIS A 39 -5.40 -18.82 4.36
N TRP A 40 -4.98 -17.69 4.91
CA TRP A 40 -5.82 -16.91 5.83
C TRP A 40 -7.03 -16.25 5.16
N TYR A 41 -6.88 -15.84 3.91
CA TYR A 41 -7.96 -15.18 3.17
C TYR A 41 -8.26 -15.87 1.85
N TYR A 42 -7.22 -16.25 1.10
CA TYR A 42 -7.35 -16.95 -0.16
C TYR A 42 -6.31 -18.06 -0.22
N ASP A 43 -6.71 -19.21 -0.69
CA ASP A 43 -5.75 -20.27 -1.01
C ASP A 43 -5.26 -20.08 -2.45
N TRP A 44 -4.12 -19.43 -2.57
CA TRP A 44 -3.47 -19.21 -3.87
C TRP A 44 -2.47 -20.33 -4.21
N GLY A 45 -2.56 -21.46 -3.51
CA GLY A 45 -1.67 -22.61 -3.70
C GLY A 45 -0.26 -22.35 -3.17
N ASP A 46 0.72 -22.82 -3.92
CA ASP A 46 2.14 -22.68 -3.56
C ASP A 46 2.74 -21.30 -3.93
N ASP A 47 1.91 -20.37 -4.41
CA ASP A 47 2.32 -19.04 -4.85
C ASP A 47 2.48 -18.04 -3.69
N LEU A 48 3.07 -18.48 -2.61
CA LEU A 48 3.40 -17.60 -1.48
C LEU A 48 4.46 -16.58 -1.88
N LEU A 49 4.23 -15.33 -1.48
CA LEU A 49 5.18 -14.26 -1.76
C LEU A 49 6.51 -14.49 -1.06
N LYS A 50 7.59 -14.25 -1.79
CA LYS A 50 8.96 -14.44 -1.33
C LYS A 50 9.68 -13.11 -1.16
N LYS A 51 10.55 -13.04 -0.16
CA LYS A 51 11.48 -11.96 0.03
C LYS A 51 12.58 -12.00 -1.02
N LYS A 52 13.41 -10.94 -1.08
CA LYS A 52 14.54 -10.84 -2.00
C LYS A 52 15.51 -12.02 -1.90
N ASP A 53 15.70 -12.61 -0.71
CA ASP A 53 16.55 -13.76 -0.46
C ASP A 53 15.92 -15.11 -0.84
N GLY A 54 14.71 -15.10 -1.39
CA GLY A 54 13.95 -16.29 -1.79
C GLY A 54 13.18 -16.97 -0.66
N THR A 55 13.28 -16.49 0.58
CA THR A 55 12.51 -17.04 1.69
C THR A 55 11.08 -16.48 1.70
N PRO A 56 10.06 -17.27 2.09
CA PRO A 56 8.70 -16.78 2.17
C PRO A 56 8.52 -15.81 3.34
N TYR A 57 7.53 -14.93 3.22
CA TYR A 57 7.08 -14.13 4.36
C TYR A 57 6.46 -15.03 5.44
N LYS A 58 6.71 -14.69 6.70
CA LYS A 58 6.15 -15.43 7.84
C LYS A 58 4.67 -15.07 8.01
N THR A 59 3.79 -15.86 7.42
CA THR A 59 2.34 -15.69 7.54
C THR A 59 1.73 -16.51 8.68
N SER A 60 2.44 -17.53 9.17
CA SER A 60 1.92 -18.49 10.15
C SER A 60 1.47 -17.85 11.48
N LYS A 61 2.08 -16.75 11.88
CA LYS A 61 1.65 -16.00 13.07
C LYS A 61 0.52 -15.01 12.77
N GLY A 62 0.27 -14.67 11.51
CA GLY A 62 -0.81 -13.81 11.05
C GLY A 62 -0.92 -12.49 11.79
N ALA A 63 0.22 -11.91 12.23
CA ALA A 63 0.24 -10.71 13.07
C ALA A 63 -0.59 -9.55 12.50
N PHE A 64 -0.61 -9.41 11.17
CA PHE A 64 -1.37 -8.37 10.47
C PHE A 64 -2.70 -8.85 9.90
N ARG A 65 -3.09 -10.10 10.15
CA ARG A 65 -4.33 -10.71 9.65
C ARG A 65 -5.58 -9.92 10.03
N ASN A 66 -5.62 -9.45 11.26
CA ASN A 66 -6.75 -8.71 11.82
C ASN A 66 -6.61 -7.18 11.68
N HIS A 67 -5.53 -6.71 11.05
CA HIS A 67 -5.33 -5.28 10.85
C HIS A 67 -6.36 -4.73 9.84
N PRO A 68 -6.98 -3.56 10.08
CA PRO A 68 -8.01 -3.01 9.21
C PRO A 68 -7.60 -2.91 7.74
N CYS A 69 -6.36 -2.50 7.46
CA CYS A 69 -5.87 -2.38 6.09
C CYS A 69 -5.70 -3.74 5.41
N THR A 70 -5.27 -4.77 6.14
CA THR A 70 -5.15 -6.13 5.60
C THR A 70 -6.52 -6.72 5.31
N GLN A 71 -7.47 -6.55 6.22
CA GLN A 71 -8.86 -6.99 6.04
C GLN A 71 -9.52 -6.29 4.85
N TRP A 72 -9.31 -4.98 4.73
CA TRP A 72 -9.78 -4.22 3.58
C TRP A 72 -9.20 -4.76 2.27
N ALA A 73 -7.89 -4.99 2.22
CA ALA A 73 -7.23 -5.53 1.03
C ALA A 73 -7.81 -6.90 0.62
N ALA A 74 -8.13 -7.74 1.59
CA ALA A 74 -8.69 -9.07 1.38
C ALA A 74 -10.19 -9.09 1.04
N LYS A 75 -10.91 -7.98 1.27
CA LYS A 75 -12.37 -7.90 1.13
C LYS A 75 -12.84 -8.10 -0.31
N SER A 76 -12.07 -7.65 -1.29
CA SER A 76 -12.38 -7.83 -2.71
C SER A 76 -11.13 -7.93 -3.55
N LEU A 77 -11.25 -8.52 -4.73
CA LEU A 77 -10.14 -8.58 -5.70
C LEU A 77 -9.74 -7.17 -6.17
N TYR A 78 -10.67 -6.22 -6.23
CA TYR A 78 -10.38 -4.83 -6.60
C TYR A 78 -9.55 -4.13 -5.54
N ASN A 79 -9.82 -4.36 -4.26
CA ASN A 79 -9.02 -3.84 -3.16
C ASN A 79 -7.61 -4.43 -3.17
N THR A 80 -7.49 -5.75 -3.38
CA THR A 80 -6.19 -6.42 -3.54
C THR A 80 -5.41 -5.83 -4.72
N ALA A 81 -6.06 -5.66 -5.87
CA ALA A 81 -5.45 -5.07 -7.06
C ALA A 81 -4.94 -3.65 -6.82
N TRP A 82 -5.75 -2.82 -6.14
CA TRP A 82 -5.35 -1.46 -5.78
C TRP A 82 -4.09 -1.47 -4.91
N LEU A 83 -4.07 -2.32 -3.90
CA LEU A 83 -2.92 -2.43 -3.00
C LEU A 83 -1.65 -2.88 -3.73
N ILE A 84 -1.75 -3.86 -4.64
CA ILE A 84 -0.62 -4.29 -5.47
C ILE A 84 -0.12 -3.15 -6.33
N GLN A 85 -1.00 -2.43 -7.01
CA GLN A 85 -0.61 -1.31 -7.87
C GLN A 85 0.00 -0.16 -7.08
N HIS A 86 -0.54 0.13 -5.90
CA HIS A 86 0.02 1.13 -5.00
C HIS A 86 1.43 0.74 -4.54
N GLY A 87 1.63 -0.53 -4.17
CA GLY A 87 2.96 -1.05 -3.81
C GLY A 87 3.96 -0.95 -4.96
N CYS A 88 3.55 -1.34 -6.17
CA CYS A 88 4.38 -1.20 -7.38
C CYS A 88 4.71 0.27 -7.66
N ALA A 89 3.74 1.16 -7.54
CA ALA A 89 3.93 2.60 -7.72
C ALA A 89 4.87 3.20 -6.67
N LEU A 90 4.78 2.76 -5.42
CA LEU A 90 5.71 3.15 -4.34
C LEU A 90 7.14 2.69 -4.65
N SER A 91 7.30 1.47 -5.14
CA SER A 91 8.62 0.96 -5.54
C SER A 91 9.22 1.76 -6.70
N THR A 92 8.40 2.13 -7.68
CA THR A 92 8.81 2.99 -8.80
C THR A 92 9.16 4.39 -8.30
N GLU A 93 8.36 4.96 -7.42
CA GLU A 93 8.63 6.28 -6.81
C GLU A 93 9.91 6.28 -5.97
N TYR A 94 10.17 5.19 -5.24
CA TYR A 94 11.44 5.02 -4.53
C TYR A 94 12.63 5.08 -5.50
N THR A 95 12.57 4.37 -6.62
CA THR A 95 13.62 4.39 -7.64
C THR A 95 13.80 5.80 -8.22
N HIS A 96 12.70 6.50 -8.48
CA HIS A 96 12.73 7.89 -8.94
C HIS A 96 13.46 8.81 -7.96
N ARG A 97 13.16 8.69 -6.65
CA ARG A 97 13.74 9.57 -5.62
C ARG A 97 15.16 9.21 -5.22
N TYR A 98 15.51 7.93 -5.20
CA TYR A 98 16.77 7.43 -4.64
C TYR A 98 17.75 6.89 -5.67
N GLY A 99 17.35 6.76 -6.94
CA GLY A 99 18.21 6.28 -8.01
C GLY A 99 18.63 4.81 -7.92
N LYS A 100 17.90 4.02 -7.12
CA LYS A 100 18.14 2.58 -6.96
C LYS A 100 16.85 1.80 -6.76
N GLU A 101 16.87 0.50 -6.98
CA GLU A 101 15.70 -0.36 -6.77
C GLU A 101 15.40 -0.57 -5.28
N HIS A 102 14.11 -0.55 -4.94
CA HIS A 102 13.66 -0.93 -3.60
C HIS A 102 13.83 -2.43 -3.38
N GLY A 103 14.21 -2.83 -2.17
CA GLY A 103 14.38 -4.23 -1.81
C GLY A 103 13.13 -5.11 -1.94
N CYS A 104 11.94 -4.50 -1.92
CA CYS A 104 10.66 -5.20 -2.09
C CYS A 104 10.14 -5.22 -3.53
N ARG A 105 10.88 -4.63 -4.49
CA ARG A 105 10.44 -4.54 -5.88
C ARG A 105 10.04 -5.89 -6.46
N ASP A 106 10.90 -6.88 -6.35
CA ASP A 106 10.64 -8.19 -6.95
C ASP A 106 9.44 -8.91 -6.31
N THR A 107 9.25 -8.75 -5.00
CA THR A 107 8.07 -9.28 -4.30
C THR A 107 6.77 -8.65 -4.82
N LEU A 108 6.76 -7.35 -5.03
CA LEU A 108 5.59 -6.61 -5.54
C LEU A 108 5.26 -7.01 -6.98
N TRP A 109 6.28 -7.19 -7.83
CA TRP A 109 6.10 -7.69 -9.19
C TRP A 109 5.64 -9.15 -9.21
N GLN A 110 6.14 -9.99 -8.29
CA GLN A 110 5.63 -11.35 -8.10
C GLN A 110 4.15 -11.32 -7.74
N ALA A 111 3.74 -10.48 -6.79
CA ALA A 111 2.34 -10.33 -6.39
C ALA A 111 1.46 -9.94 -7.59
N LYS A 112 1.90 -8.99 -8.39
CA LYS A 112 1.19 -8.57 -9.61
C LYS A 112 1.06 -9.72 -10.60
N LYS A 113 2.13 -10.49 -10.83
CA LYS A 113 2.14 -11.63 -11.75
C LYS A 113 1.20 -12.75 -11.28
N VAL A 114 1.25 -13.10 -10.00
CA VAL A 114 0.37 -14.10 -9.42
C VAL A 114 -1.08 -13.66 -9.53
N PHE A 115 -1.38 -12.43 -9.13
CA PHE A 115 -2.74 -11.88 -9.16
C PHE A 115 -3.32 -11.84 -10.58
N HIS A 116 -2.51 -11.51 -11.57
CA HIS A 116 -2.93 -11.44 -12.98
C HIS A 116 -3.51 -12.77 -13.50
N ARG A 117 -3.05 -13.91 -12.98
CA ARG A 117 -3.62 -15.23 -13.29
C ARG A 117 -5.06 -15.41 -12.81
N PHE A 118 -5.46 -14.64 -11.81
CA PHE A 118 -6.79 -14.74 -11.22
C PHE A 118 -7.75 -13.65 -11.70
N SER A 119 -7.28 -12.47 -12.05
CA SER A 119 -8.15 -11.38 -12.50
C SER A 119 -7.41 -10.26 -13.24
N GLU A 120 -7.37 -10.34 -14.56
CA GLU A 120 -6.85 -9.23 -15.40
C GLU A 120 -7.69 -7.95 -15.25
N LYS A 121 -9.01 -8.08 -15.18
CA LYS A 121 -9.92 -6.92 -15.12
C LYS A 121 -9.79 -6.11 -13.84
N ALA A 122 -9.56 -6.77 -12.71
CA ALA A 122 -9.46 -6.08 -11.43
C ALA A 122 -8.25 -5.15 -11.35
N ILE A 123 -7.16 -5.44 -12.10
CA ILE A 123 -5.95 -4.62 -12.10
C ILE A 123 -6.19 -3.22 -12.68
N THR A 124 -7.14 -3.05 -13.57
CA THR A 124 -7.36 -1.79 -14.31
C THR A 124 -8.58 -0.99 -13.84
N CYS A 125 -9.38 -1.52 -12.90
CA CYS A 125 -10.66 -0.94 -12.51
C CYS A 125 -10.61 -0.34 -11.11
N TYR A 126 -10.22 0.92 -10.96
CA TYR A 126 -10.23 1.62 -9.66
C TYR A 126 -11.63 2.00 -9.17
N ASN A 127 -12.60 2.05 -10.05
CA ASN A 127 -13.98 2.47 -9.72
C ASN A 127 -14.72 1.48 -8.82
N TYR A 128 -14.19 0.27 -8.66
CA TYR A 128 -14.78 -0.79 -7.83
C TYR A 128 -14.06 -0.99 -6.50
N VAL A 129 -13.11 -0.12 -6.17
CA VAL A 129 -12.47 -0.14 -4.85
C VAL A 129 -13.47 0.35 -3.82
N GLU A 130 -13.73 -0.49 -2.81
CA GLU A 130 -14.64 -0.16 -1.73
C GLU A 130 -13.91 0.46 -0.54
N ASP A 131 -14.64 1.25 0.20
CA ASP A 131 -14.34 1.85 1.51
C ASP A 131 -12.91 1.62 2.03
N TYR A 132 -11.98 2.48 1.62
CA TYR A 132 -10.60 2.40 2.10
C TYR A 132 -10.54 2.34 3.63
N ALA A 133 -9.79 1.40 4.17
CA ALA A 133 -9.56 1.33 5.61
C ALA A 133 -8.71 2.51 6.08
N PHE A 134 -9.08 3.09 7.21
CA PHE A 134 -8.28 4.09 7.88
C PHE A 134 -7.59 3.49 9.11
N ALA A 135 -6.27 3.59 9.13
CA ALA A 135 -5.46 3.23 10.29
C ALA A 135 -4.67 4.46 10.75
N GLY A 136 -5.14 5.09 11.81
CA GLY A 136 -4.56 6.31 12.33
C GLY A 136 -5.28 6.83 13.56
N PRO A 137 -4.99 8.07 13.98
CA PRO A 137 -5.55 8.66 15.19
C PRO A 137 -7.08 8.74 15.17
N ASP A 138 -7.69 8.52 16.34
CA ASP A 138 -9.15 8.53 16.53
C ASP A 138 -9.79 9.83 16.08
N GLN A 139 -9.12 10.96 16.27
CA GLN A 139 -9.61 12.28 15.86
C GLN A 139 -9.91 12.37 14.37
N PHE A 140 -9.21 11.62 13.52
CA PHE A 140 -9.48 11.55 12.09
C PHE A 140 -10.38 10.36 11.73
N LYS A 141 -10.19 9.25 12.45
CA LYS A 141 -10.94 8.01 12.23
C LYS A 141 -12.44 8.16 12.44
N TYR A 142 -12.83 8.92 13.47
CA TYR A 142 -14.23 9.10 13.84
C TYR A 142 -14.85 10.41 13.37
N ASP A 143 -14.14 11.20 12.59
CA ASP A 143 -14.67 12.41 11.97
C ASP A 143 -15.53 12.05 10.77
N THR A 144 -16.85 12.05 10.96
CA THR A 144 -17.84 11.71 9.92
C THR A 144 -18.02 12.80 8.87
N SER A 145 -17.42 13.98 9.05
CA SER A 145 -17.48 15.10 8.10
C SER A 145 -16.47 14.99 6.96
N ILE A 146 -15.52 14.06 7.04
CA ILE A 146 -14.46 13.86 6.07
C ILE A 146 -14.43 12.43 5.53
N ASP A 147 -13.99 12.26 4.28
CA ASP A 147 -13.73 10.94 3.71
C ASP A 147 -12.36 10.38 4.16
N THR A 148 -12.11 9.11 3.84
CA THR A 148 -10.88 8.43 4.23
C THR A 148 -9.63 9.05 3.59
N LEU A 149 -9.73 9.54 2.36
CA LEU A 149 -8.61 10.20 1.69
C LEU A 149 -8.23 11.49 2.42
N THR A 150 -9.21 12.28 2.79
CA THR A 150 -9.01 13.50 3.59
C THR A 150 -8.46 13.18 4.98
N ALA A 151 -8.95 12.11 5.63
CA ALA A 151 -8.43 11.66 6.90
C ALA A 151 -6.94 11.31 6.83
N TYR A 152 -6.50 10.60 5.79
CA TYR A 152 -5.08 10.30 5.59
C TYR A 152 -4.25 11.55 5.30
N LYS A 153 -4.74 12.48 4.48
CA LYS A 153 -4.05 13.76 4.24
C LYS A 153 -3.83 14.52 5.55
N ARG A 154 -4.86 14.63 6.39
CA ARG A 154 -4.77 15.27 7.72
C ARG A 154 -3.83 14.52 8.65
N TYR A 155 -3.86 13.18 8.63
CA TYR A 155 -2.97 12.36 9.45
C TYR A 155 -1.50 12.59 9.03
N ILE A 156 -1.21 12.57 7.75
CA ILE A 156 0.15 12.86 7.25
C ILE A 156 0.56 14.29 7.64
N SER A 157 -0.32 15.27 7.43
CA SER A 157 -0.06 16.68 7.76
C SER A 157 0.16 16.92 9.25
N SER A 158 -0.42 16.10 10.13
CA SER A 158 -0.22 16.19 11.58
C SER A 158 1.17 15.79 12.04
N LYS A 159 1.96 15.14 11.17
CA LYS A 159 3.33 14.76 11.49
C LYS A 159 4.26 15.98 11.32
N PRO A 160 4.99 16.40 12.38
CA PRO A 160 5.78 17.63 12.31
C PRO A 160 6.85 17.65 11.23
N TRP A 161 7.30 16.47 10.81
CA TRP A 161 8.35 16.31 9.81
C TRP A 161 7.81 16.20 8.37
N ALA A 162 6.50 16.04 8.16
CA ALA A 162 5.96 15.67 6.84
C ALA A 162 6.24 16.73 5.77
N ALA A 163 5.95 17.99 6.06
CA ALA A 163 6.09 19.09 5.09
C ALA A 163 7.55 19.29 4.60
N SER A 164 8.54 18.98 5.44
CA SER A 164 9.97 19.08 5.10
C SER A 164 10.58 17.78 4.55
N ASN A 165 9.79 16.71 4.43
CA ASN A 165 10.28 15.38 4.09
C ASN A 165 10.08 15.05 2.60
N TYR A 166 10.47 15.99 1.73
CA TYR A 166 10.49 15.89 0.26
C TYR A 166 11.85 16.32 -0.28
N LEU A 167 12.92 15.87 0.38
CA LEU A 167 14.29 16.27 0.04
C LEU A 167 14.76 15.66 -1.28
N ARG A 168 14.26 14.48 -1.63
CA ARG A 168 14.68 13.76 -2.83
C ARG A 168 14.03 14.29 -4.10
N ASP A 169 12.80 14.80 -3.99
CA ASP A 169 12.09 15.49 -5.06
C ASP A 169 11.09 16.48 -4.47
N PRO A 170 11.47 17.75 -4.25
CA PRO A 170 10.58 18.76 -3.68
C PRO A 170 9.29 19.00 -4.49
N SER A 171 9.30 18.71 -5.79
CA SER A 171 8.12 18.86 -6.66
C SER A 171 6.97 17.90 -6.31
N ARG A 172 7.27 16.83 -5.56
CA ARG A 172 6.29 15.85 -5.11
C ARG A 172 5.45 16.31 -3.92
N LYS A 173 5.88 17.37 -3.24
CA LYS A 173 5.12 17.90 -2.09
C LYS A 173 3.75 18.42 -2.57
N PRO A 174 2.65 17.89 -2.01
CA PRO A 174 1.31 18.32 -2.41
C PRO A 174 0.90 19.63 -1.73
N ASP A 175 -0.11 20.29 -2.31
CA ASP A 175 -0.62 21.57 -1.81
C ASP A 175 -1.30 21.47 -0.43
N TRP A 176 -1.77 20.28 -0.05
CA TRP A 176 -2.42 20.07 1.23
C TRP A 176 -1.45 19.87 2.42
N LEU A 177 -0.12 19.94 2.17
CA LEU A 177 0.94 19.91 3.20
C LEU A 177 1.47 21.31 3.51
#